data_7f370bdfba0b0742a36292d940f75747
#
_entry.id   7f370bdfba0b0742a36292d940f75747
#
_cell.length_a   1.000
_cell.length_b   1.000
_cell.length_c   1.000
_cell.angle_alpha   90.00
_cell.angle_beta   90.00
_cell.angle_gamma   90.00
#
_symmetry.space_group_name_H-M   'P 1'
#
loop_
_entity.id
_entity.type
_entity.pdbx_description
1 polymer ?
#
loop_
_entity_poly.entity_id
_entity_poly.type
_entity_poly.pdbx_seq_one_letter_code
_entity_poly.pdbx_strand_id
1 'polypeptide(L)'
;FIRNIEEIWIASQATLSTGGDAIVLSTPNGLGNWFHQIWSEAESGMNGFKTIKLHWNLHPDRDQEWRNEQTQLLGERGAAQECDCDFISSGHTVVDGSILQKYELKCEEPVEKRGFDNGYWIWEYPDYSRDYIVVADVARGDGADWSTFHVIDVQNIKQVAEYKGKLPPKDFGNMLVTVATEWNNALLAIENANIGWAAVQPALDRNYENLFYTYKDDGYVDLEVQLLKGYDIKDKTKMVPGVSTTSRTRPLMVSALEMYMREGTPIIRSKRLIQELFVFVWLNGKAQAQVGYNDDLVMAYAIGLWLRDTSLKLRQHGIDLNKRALSQFQKTDTTIYTNPDQRPDAGWDWHNGQNDENLTWLL
;
A
#
# COMPACT_ATOMS: atom_id res chain seq x y z
N PHE A 1 10.36 19.29 -19.71
CA PHE A 1 9.30 19.50 -18.71
C PHE A 1 9.78 20.48 -17.65
N ILE A 2 8.94 21.46 -17.32
CA ILE A 2 9.29 22.56 -16.41
C ILE A 2 9.09 22.09 -14.98
N ARG A 3 10.11 22.30 -14.13
CA ARG A 3 9.98 22.07 -12.68
C ARG A 3 9.12 23.18 -12.07
N ASN A 4 8.30 22.84 -11.08
CA ASN A 4 7.44 23.81 -10.34
C ASN A 4 6.53 24.62 -11.27
N ILE A 5 5.97 24.00 -12.30
CA ILE A 5 5.15 24.68 -13.32
C ILE A 5 3.93 25.36 -12.69
N GLU A 6 3.35 24.79 -11.62
CA GLU A 6 2.21 25.37 -10.91
C GLU A 6 2.55 26.72 -10.28
N GLU A 7 3.70 26.82 -9.61
CA GLU A 7 4.18 28.08 -9.03
C GLU A 7 4.45 29.13 -10.11
N ILE A 8 5.07 28.71 -11.23
CA ILE A 8 5.33 29.58 -12.38
C ILE A 8 4.01 30.06 -12.98
N TRP A 9 3.03 29.17 -13.10
CA TRP A 9 1.71 29.50 -13.60
C TRP A 9 0.99 30.50 -12.70
N ILE A 10 0.97 30.27 -11.38
CA ILE A 10 0.39 31.20 -10.40
C ILE A 10 1.07 32.58 -10.50
N ALA A 11 2.39 32.63 -10.55
CA ALA A 11 3.13 33.88 -10.70
C ALA A 11 2.82 34.60 -12.02
N SER A 12 2.57 33.88 -13.09
CA SER A 12 2.23 34.43 -14.42
C SER A 12 0.84 35.01 -14.46
N GLN A 13 -0.09 34.59 -13.57
CA GLN A 13 -1.45 35.15 -13.52
C GLN A 13 -1.47 36.63 -13.25
N ALA A 14 -0.56 37.17 -12.45
CA ALA A 14 -0.45 38.60 -12.18
C ALA A 14 -0.20 39.41 -13.47
N THR A 15 0.61 38.86 -14.38
CA THR A 15 0.87 39.52 -15.69
C THR A 15 -0.31 39.36 -16.63
N LEU A 16 -0.96 38.20 -16.66
CA LEU A 16 -2.11 37.92 -17.51
C LEU A 16 -3.34 38.75 -17.11
N SER A 17 -3.48 39.07 -15.83
CA SER A 17 -4.61 39.87 -15.31
C SER A 17 -4.63 41.29 -15.83
N THR A 18 -3.52 41.81 -16.35
CA THR A 18 -3.44 43.16 -16.95
C THR A 18 -3.77 43.20 -18.46
N GLY A 19 -4.15 42.08 -19.01
CA GLY A 19 -4.42 41.84 -20.43
C GLY A 19 -3.30 41.10 -21.11
N GLY A 20 -3.66 40.13 -21.92
CA GLY A 20 -2.71 39.28 -22.66
C GLY A 20 -3.23 37.84 -22.79
N ASP A 21 -2.62 37.08 -23.68
CA ASP A 21 -2.95 35.69 -23.94
C ASP A 21 -1.81 34.79 -23.49
N ALA A 22 -2.14 33.59 -23.02
CA ALA A 22 -1.17 32.56 -22.69
C ALA A 22 -1.22 31.41 -23.71
N ILE A 23 -0.06 31.03 -24.21
CA ILE A 23 0.08 29.84 -25.04
C ILE A 23 0.96 28.84 -24.28
N VAL A 24 0.39 27.67 -23.98
CA VAL A 24 1.09 26.57 -23.33
C VAL A 24 1.32 25.48 -24.36
N LEU A 25 2.58 25.16 -24.62
CA LEU A 25 3.00 24.14 -25.59
C LEU A 25 3.81 23.08 -24.90
N SER A 26 3.42 21.82 -25.07
CA SER A 26 4.15 20.65 -24.58
C SER A 26 3.75 19.41 -25.36
N THR A 27 4.57 18.35 -25.27
CA THR A 27 4.16 16.99 -25.60
C THR A 27 3.62 16.29 -24.34
N PRO A 28 2.72 15.31 -24.47
CA PRO A 28 2.24 14.51 -23.34
C PRO A 28 3.38 13.83 -22.57
N ASN A 29 3.21 13.66 -21.27
CA ASN A 29 4.15 12.92 -20.44
C ASN A 29 3.40 12.18 -19.32
N GLY A 30 2.52 11.27 -19.72
CA GLY A 30 1.65 10.55 -18.80
C GLY A 30 0.46 11.38 -18.34
N LEU A 31 -0.36 10.74 -17.52
CA LEU A 31 -1.56 11.29 -16.92
C LEU A 31 -1.23 12.02 -15.59
N GLY A 32 -2.16 12.84 -15.10
CA GLY A 32 -2.14 13.41 -13.76
C GLY A 32 -1.22 14.61 -13.55
N ASN A 33 -0.27 14.90 -14.46
CA ASN A 33 0.58 16.09 -14.36
C ASN A 33 -0.17 17.38 -14.71
N TRP A 34 0.42 18.54 -14.37
CA TRP A 34 -0.19 19.85 -14.59
C TRP A 34 -0.66 20.08 -16.03
N PHE A 35 0.15 19.72 -17.03
CA PHE A 35 -0.23 19.89 -18.44
C PHE A 35 -1.45 19.04 -18.83
N HIS A 36 -1.49 17.78 -18.35
CA HIS A 36 -2.64 16.90 -18.55
C HIS A 36 -3.90 17.44 -17.86
N GLN A 37 -3.78 17.98 -16.65
CA GLN A 37 -4.92 18.56 -15.92
C GLN A 37 -5.50 19.76 -16.67
N ILE A 38 -4.65 20.74 -17.05
CA ILE A 38 -5.08 21.91 -17.81
C ILE A 38 -5.70 21.52 -19.15
N TRP A 39 -5.14 20.50 -19.81
CA TRP A 39 -5.68 19.96 -21.06
C TRP A 39 -7.07 19.36 -20.86
N SER A 40 -7.25 18.50 -19.90
CA SER A 40 -8.53 17.84 -19.59
C SER A 40 -9.61 18.83 -19.15
N GLU A 41 -9.25 19.83 -18.36
CA GLU A 41 -10.14 20.93 -17.99
C GLU A 41 -10.56 21.77 -19.21
N ALA A 42 -9.64 22.01 -20.15
CA ALA A 42 -9.93 22.73 -21.39
C ALA A 42 -10.87 21.93 -22.29
N GLU A 43 -10.68 20.62 -22.45
CA GLU A 43 -11.57 19.73 -23.20
C GLU A 43 -12.98 19.68 -22.62
N SER A 44 -13.09 19.73 -21.29
CA SER A 44 -14.38 19.75 -20.57
C SER A 44 -15.00 21.15 -20.43
N GLY A 45 -14.29 22.20 -20.91
CA GLY A 45 -14.76 23.58 -20.83
C GLY A 45 -14.71 24.20 -19.44
N MET A 46 -13.96 23.59 -18.49
CA MET A 46 -13.83 24.08 -17.12
C MET A 46 -12.80 25.21 -16.97
N ASN A 47 -11.92 25.42 -17.93
CA ASN A 47 -11.01 26.54 -17.96
C ASN A 47 -11.14 27.34 -19.27
N GLY A 48 -10.47 28.49 -19.36
CA GLY A 48 -10.55 29.38 -20.53
C GLY A 48 -9.64 28.99 -21.71
N PHE A 49 -8.91 27.86 -21.62
CA PHE A 49 -8.01 27.44 -22.67
C PHE A 49 -8.74 26.77 -23.84
N LYS A 50 -8.14 26.87 -25.03
CA LYS A 50 -8.55 26.17 -26.23
C LYS A 50 -7.51 25.13 -26.59
N THR A 51 -7.89 23.87 -26.66
CA THR A 51 -6.99 22.76 -26.99
C THR A 51 -6.70 22.69 -28.48
N ILE A 52 -5.43 22.51 -28.84
CA ILE A 52 -4.99 22.24 -30.20
C ILE A 52 -4.07 21.02 -30.17
N LYS A 53 -4.55 19.89 -30.70
CA LYS A 53 -3.76 18.65 -30.80
C LYS A 53 -3.13 18.55 -32.18
N LEU A 54 -1.81 18.53 -32.26
CA LEU A 54 -1.05 18.41 -33.50
C LEU A 54 -0.53 16.96 -33.66
N HIS A 55 -1.45 16.05 -33.97
CA HIS A 55 -1.14 14.65 -34.24
C HIS A 55 -0.34 14.52 -35.55
N TRP A 56 0.60 13.56 -35.61
CA TRP A 56 1.51 13.39 -36.75
C TRP A 56 0.80 13.27 -38.11
N ASN A 57 -0.38 12.64 -38.16
CA ASN A 57 -1.13 12.42 -39.40
C ASN A 57 -1.76 13.70 -39.99
N LEU A 58 -1.68 14.81 -39.28
CA LEU A 58 -2.08 16.11 -39.83
C LEU A 58 -1.03 16.68 -40.78
N HIS A 59 0.17 16.15 -40.76
CA HIS A 59 1.24 16.59 -41.68
C HIS A 59 1.13 15.81 -43.01
N PRO A 60 1.05 16.50 -44.16
CA PRO A 60 0.78 15.85 -45.45
C PRO A 60 1.87 14.83 -45.89
N ASP A 61 3.10 15.01 -45.41
CA ASP A 61 4.24 14.18 -45.82
C ASP A 61 4.52 13.05 -44.79
N ARG A 62 3.62 12.82 -43.84
CA ARG A 62 3.78 11.77 -42.82
C ARG A 62 2.72 10.71 -42.98
N ASP A 63 3.15 9.49 -43.18
CA ASP A 63 2.31 8.30 -43.33
C ASP A 63 2.58 7.28 -42.20
N GLN A 64 1.95 6.12 -42.31
CA GLN A 64 2.13 5.05 -41.32
C GLN A 64 3.56 4.48 -41.33
N GLU A 65 4.23 4.52 -42.48
CA GLU A 65 5.62 4.04 -42.61
C GLU A 65 6.54 4.97 -41.82
N TRP A 66 6.39 6.28 -42.00
CA TRP A 66 7.07 7.29 -41.19
C TRP A 66 6.80 7.08 -39.72
N ARG A 67 5.54 6.82 -39.30
CA ARG A 67 5.19 6.58 -37.90
C ARG A 67 5.89 5.33 -37.34
N ASN A 68 6.00 4.25 -38.14
CA ASN A 68 6.69 3.03 -37.76
C ASN A 68 8.20 3.26 -37.62
N GLU A 69 8.81 4.07 -38.50
CA GLU A 69 10.21 4.50 -38.35
C GLU A 69 10.43 5.27 -37.05
N GLN A 70 9.52 6.18 -36.70
CA GLN A 70 9.60 6.88 -35.39
C GLN A 70 9.52 5.91 -34.22
N THR A 71 8.73 4.85 -34.33
CA THR A 71 8.70 3.79 -33.29
C THR A 71 10.06 3.09 -33.14
N GLN A 72 10.73 2.81 -34.26
CA GLN A 72 12.06 2.19 -34.22
C GLN A 72 13.12 3.12 -33.62
N LEU A 73 13.02 4.43 -33.86
CA LEU A 73 13.96 5.44 -33.38
C LEU A 73 13.75 5.82 -31.93
N LEU A 74 12.48 6.04 -31.51
CA LEU A 74 12.11 6.62 -30.22
C LEU A 74 11.58 5.57 -29.23
N GLY A 75 11.27 4.36 -29.69
CA GLY A 75 10.49 3.37 -28.98
C GLY A 75 9.00 3.71 -28.96
N GLU A 76 8.14 2.74 -28.63
CA GLU A 76 6.67 2.89 -28.63
C GLU A 76 6.23 4.11 -27.83
N ARG A 77 6.74 4.26 -26.64
CA ARG A 77 6.37 5.36 -25.76
C ARG A 77 6.82 6.73 -26.27
N GLY A 78 8.08 6.84 -26.75
CA GLY A 78 8.58 8.09 -27.30
C GLY A 78 7.78 8.51 -28.52
N ALA A 79 7.41 7.57 -29.36
CA ALA A 79 6.57 7.82 -30.52
C ALA A 79 5.12 8.19 -30.13
N ALA A 80 4.56 7.56 -29.10
CA ALA A 80 3.25 7.95 -28.55
C ALA A 80 3.26 9.38 -28.00
N GLN A 81 4.35 9.75 -27.32
CA GLN A 81 4.56 11.09 -26.78
C GLN A 81 4.71 12.17 -27.84
N GLU A 82 5.67 11.97 -28.76
CA GLU A 82 6.12 13.01 -29.69
C GLU A 82 5.30 13.04 -31.00
N CYS A 83 4.69 11.90 -31.36
CA CYS A 83 3.96 11.80 -32.64
C CYS A 83 2.45 11.72 -32.40
N ASP A 84 1.97 10.79 -31.56
CA ASP A 84 0.53 10.55 -31.38
C ASP A 84 -0.12 11.56 -30.43
N CYS A 85 0.67 12.32 -29.69
CA CYS A 85 0.17 13.20 -28.64
C CYS A 85 -0.75 12.43 -27.66
N ASP A 86 -0.33 11.22 -27.25
CA ASP A 86 -1.10 10.35 -26.37
C ASP A 86 -0.58 10.42 -24.93
N PHE A 87 -1.44 10.87 -24.02
CA PHE A 87 -1.12 10.96 -22.61
C PHE A 87 -0.98 9.61 -21.94
N ILE A 88 -1.79 8.63 -22.33
CA ILE A 88 -1.83 7.31 -21.66
C ILE A 88 -0.53 6.56 -21.91
N SER A 89 -0.20 6.39 -23.18
CA SER A 89 0.96 5.58 -23.60
C SER A 89 2.31 6.31 -23.47
N SER A 90 2.30 7.62 -23.20
CA SER A 90 3.51 8.43 -23.00
C SER A 90 4.10 8.33 -21.59
N GLY A 91 3.32 7.87 -20.60
CA GLY A 91 3.71 7.82 -19.19
C GLY A 91 4.70 6.70 -18.86
N HIS A 92 5.52 6.94 -17.84
CA HIS A 92 6.39 5.94 -17.18
C HIS A 92 5.80 5.49 -15.85
N THR A 93 4.48 5.51 -15.73
CA THR A 93 3.81 5.14 -14.49
C THR A 93 4.19 3.73 -14.07
N VAL A 94 4.32 3.51 -12.76
CA VAL A 94 4.62 2.20 -12.18
C VAL A 94 3.50 1.21 -12.50
N VAL A 95 2.25 1.68 -12.44
CA VAL A 95 1.06 0.94 -12.88
C VAL A 95 0.64 1.49 -14.25
N ASP A 96 0.25 0.62 -15.15
CA ASP A 96 -0.19 1.01 -16.49
C ASP A 96 -1.35 2.03 -16.47
N GLY A 97 -1.25 3.08 -17.30
CA GLY A 97 -2.23 4.16 -17.34
C GLY A 97 -3.65 3.68 -17.66
N SER A 98 -3.80 2.65 -18.50
CA SER A 98 -5.11 2.08 -18.84
C SER A 98 -5.76 1.35 -17.65
N ILE A 99 -4.93 0.77 -16.79
CA ILE A 99 -5.39 0.15 -15.54
C ILE A 99 -5.85 1.25 -14.57
N LEU A 100 -5.04 2.31 -14.41
CA LEU A 100 -5.38 3.43 -13.53
C LEU A 100 -6.70 4.11 -13.92
N GLN A 101 -6.95 4.30 -15.22
CA GLN A 101 -8.24 4.84 -15.70
C GLN A 101 -9.43 3.96 -15.32
N LYS A 102 -9.28 2.62 -15.39
CA LYS A 102 -10.35 1.71 -14.95
C LYS A 102 -10.63 1.82 -13.45
N TYR A 103 -9.60 2.06 -12.63
CA TYR A 103 -9.76 2.31 -11.21
C TYR A 103 -10.37 3.68 -10.93
N GLU A 104 -9.97 4.72 -11.67
CA GLU A 104 -10.53 6.07 -11.52
C GLU A 104 -12.04 6.08 -11.73
N LEU A 105 -12.56 5.36 -12.73
CA LEU A 105 -13.99 5.22 -12.98
C LEU A 105 -14.75 4.50 -11.85
N LYS A 106 -14.06 3.77 -10.99
CA LYS A 106 -14.64 3.05 -9.84
C LYS A 106 -14.48 3.81 -8.52
N CYS A 107 -13.84 4.98 -8.53
CA CYS A 107 -13.71 5.80 -7.33
C CYS A 107 -15.07 6.28 -6.84
N GLU A 108 -15.23 6.33 -5.53
CA GLU A 108 -16.48 6.68 -4.86
C GLU A 108 -16.24 7.83 -3.88
N GLU A 109 -17.24 8.68 -3.69
CA GLU A 109 -17.21 9.66 -2.61
C GLU A 109 -17.34 8.92 -1.26
N PRO A 110 -16.59 9.37 -0.23
CA PRO A 110 -16.70 8.76 1.10
C PRO A 110 -18.08 9.03 1.72
N VAL A 111 -18.59 8.05 2.46
CA VAL A 111 -19.86 8.20 3.21
C VAL A 111 -19.69 9.16 4.39
N GLU A 112 -18.47 9.30 4.91
CA GLU A 112 -18.17 10.22 6.01
C GLU A 112 -16.76 10.80 5.85
N LYS A 113 -16.62 12.10 6.20
CA LYS A 113 -15.34 12.80 6.29
C LYS A 113 -15.17 13.28 7.73
N ARG A 114 -14.10 12.84 8.41
CA ARG A 114 -13.79 13.18 9.80
C ARG A 114 -12.50 14.01 9.90
N GLY A 115 -12.28 14.54 11.10
CA GLY A 115 -11.11 15.35 11.40
C GLY A 115 -11.35 16.85 11.14
N PHE A 116 -10.50 17.69 11.73
CA PHE A 116 -10.61 19.14 11.62
C PHE A 116 -10.41 19.63 10.17
N ASP A 117 -9.58 18.90 9.42
CA ASP A 117 -9.23 19.17 8.02
C ASP A 117 -10.09 18.36 7.02
N ASN A 118 -11.07 17.57 7.51
CA ASN A 118 -11.82 16.60 6.71
C ASN A 118 -10.91 15.60 5.97
N GLY A 119 -9.71 15.37 6.48
CA GLY A 119 -8.69 14.53 5.87
C GLY A 119 -8.97 13.04 6.00
N TYR A 120 -9.72 12.61 7.01
CA TYR A 120 -10.08 11.21 7.25
C TYR A 120 -11.38 10.84 6.53
N TRP A 121 -11.27 10.05 5.48
CA TRP A 121 -12.34 9.61 4.62
C TRP A 121 -12.71 8.17 4.91
N ILE A 122 -13.99 7.89 5.09
CA ILE A 122 -14.55 6.57 5.41
C ILE A 122 -15.55 6.20 4.34
N TRP A 123 -15.40 5.05 3.72
CA TRP A 123 -16.35 4.48 2.72
C TRP A 123 -17.20 3.36 3.29
N GLU A 124 -16.69 2.63 4.28
CA GLU A 124 -17.45 1.61 5.03
C GLU A 124 -17.15 1.77 6.50
N TYR A 125 -18.10 1.42 7.36
CA TYR A 125 -17.87 1.38 8.80
C TYR A 125 -17.23 0.06 9.23
N PRO A 126 -16.58 -0.01 10.40
CA PRO A 126 -15.98 -1.23 10.92
C PRO A 126 -16.99 -2.38 11.03
N ASP A 127 -16.62 -3.53 10.51
CA ASP A 127 -17.30 -4.80 10.70
C ASP A 127 -16.44 -5.69 11.61
N TYR A 128 -16.90 -5.94 12.82
CA TYR A 128 -16.14 -6.69 13.84
C TYR A 128 -16.00 -8.19 13.53
N SER A 129 -16.57 -8.67 12.45
CA SER A 129 -16.34 -10.02 11.92
C SER A 129 -15.15 -10.11 10.96
N ARG A 130 -14.52 -8.97 10.63
CA ARG A 130 -13.43 -8.86 9.65
C ARG A 130 -12.12 -8.42 10.28
N ASP A 131 -11.04 -8.80 9.62
CA ASP A 131 -9.69 -8.38 9.99
C ASP A 131 -9.25 -7.20 9.12
N TYR A 132 -8.60 -6.20 9.75
CA TYR A 132 -8.13 -4.99 9.07
C TYR A 132 -6.65 -4.77 9.30
N ILE A 133 -6.03 -4.06 8.35
CA ILE A 133 -4.69 -3.50 8.48
C ILE A 133 -4.84 -1.97 8.43
N VAL A 134 -4.29 -1.28 9.43
CA VAL A 134 -4.06 0.16 9.40
C VAL A 134 -2.59 0.38 9.09
N VAL A 135 -2.32 0.97 7.93
CA VAL A 135 -0.96 1.21 7.45
C VAL A 135 -0.72 2.69 7.25
N ALA A 136 0.40 3.20 7.74
CA ALA A 136 0.68 4.62 7.76
C ALA A 136 2.08 4.97 7.25
N ASP A 137 2.15 6.01 6.43
CA ASP A 137 3.34 6.77 6.07
C ASP A 137 3.35 8.09 6.83
N VAL A 138 4.49 8.47 7.40
CA VAL A 138 4.61 9.53 8.40
C VAL A 138 5.44 10.69 7.90
N ALA A 139 4.81 11.85 7.75
CA ALA A 139 5.48 13.12 7.46
C ALA A 139 5.71 13.98 8.71
N ARG A 140 6.52 15.03 8.57
CA ARG A 140 6.82 15.97 9.65
C ARG A 140 5.65 16.84 10.08
N GLY A 141 4.66 17.02 9.20
CA GLY A 141 3.48 17.84 9.45
C GLY A 141 3.67 19.34 9.17
N ASP A 142 4.91 19.79 8.95
CA ASP A 142 5.27 21.20 8.67
C ASP A 142 5.85 21.41 7.26
N GLY A 143 6.08 20.34 6.51
CA GLY A 143 6.71 20.33 5.20
C GLY A 143 5.73 20.17 4.03
N ALA A 144 6.27 19.81 2.87
CA ALA A 144 5.53 19.49 1.65
C ALA A 144 4.80 18.15 1.74
N ASP A 145 5.38 17.19 2.47
CA ASP A 145 4.88 15.82 2.57
C ASP A 145 3.67 15.71 3.52
N TRP A 146 2.86 14.69 3.31
CA TRP A 146 1.64 14.44 4.07
C TRP A 146 1.76 13.18 4.91
N SER A 147 1.24 13.25 6.14
CA SER A 147 0.98 12.04 6.91
C SER A 147 -0.27 11.36 6.37
N THR A 148 -0.15 10.08 6.00
CA THR A 148 -1.21 9.34 5.36
C THR A 148 -1.40 7.97 6.03
N PHE A 149 -2.64 7.48 6.03
CA PHE A 149 -2.89 6.08 6.32
C PHE A 149 -4.03 5.52 5.47
N HIS A 150 -4.01 4.20 5.32
CA HIS A 150 -5.13 3.43 4.78
C HIS A 150 -5.61 2.42 5.79
N VAL A 151 -6.92 2.16 5.78
CA VAL A 151 -7.53 1.00 6.41
C VAL A 151 -7.95 0.04 5.31
N ILE A 152 -7.43 -1.18 5.38
CA ILE A 152 -7.63 -2.21 4.35
C ILE A 152 -8.28 -3.43 4.99
N ASP A 153 -9.43 -3.86 4.46
CA ASP A 153 -10.03 -5.17 4.75
C ASP A 153 -9.13 -6.26 4.15
N VAL A 154 -8.58 -7.12 5.01
CA VAL A 154 -7.59 -8.14 4.64
C VAL A 154 -8.18 -9.21 3.74
N GLN A 155 -9.43 -9.62 3.99
CA GLN A 155 -10.10 -10.70 3.25
C GLN A 155 -10.40 -10.29 1.82
N ASN A 156 -10.94 -9.08 1.62
CA ASN A 156 -11.46 -8.62 0.33
C ASN A 156 -10.50 -7.69 -0.43
N ILE A 157 -9.34 -7.37 0.14
CA ILE A 157 -8.38 -6.39 -0.41
C ILE A 157 -9.09 -5.05 -0.70
N LYS A 158 -9.88 -4.59 0.25
CA LYS A 158 -10.73 -3.43 0.05
C LYS A 158 -10.23 -2.26 0.89
N GLN A 159 -10.01 -1.12 0.25
CA GLN A 159 -9.81 0.14 0.94
C GLN A 159 -11.14 0.60 1.55
N VAL A 160 -11.21 0.65 2.87
CA VAL A 160 -12.44 1.03 3.60
C VAL A 160 -12.35 2.42 4.20
N ALA A 161 -11.14 2.89 4.50
CA ALA A 161 -10.91 4.26 4.94
C ALA A 161 -9.49 4.75 4.56
N GLU A 162 -9.30 6.07 4.56
CA GLU A 162 -8.06 6.75 4.20
C GLU A 162 -7.93 8.08 4.94
N TYR A 163 -6.72 8.41 5.33
CA TYR A 163 -6.39 9.74 5.84
C TYR A 163 -5.26 10.37 5.03
N LYS A 164 -5.36 11.66 4.79
CA LYS A 164 -4.29 12.53 4.29
C LYS A 164 -4.36 13.87 4.98
N GLY A 165 -3.34 14.23 5.75
CA GLY A 165 -3.34 15.48 6.51
C GLY A 165 -1.94 15.85 7.03
N LYS A 166 -1.85 16.98 7.73
CA LYS A 166 -0.59 17.54 8.26
C LYS A 166 -0.61 17.59 9.78
N LEU A 167 -0.80 16.44 10.42
CA LEU A 167 -0.69 16.34 11.87
C LEU A 167 0.77 16.18 12.31
N PRO A 168 1.15 16.75 13.46
CA PRO A 168 2.44 16.43 14.08
C PRO A 168 2.57 14.91 14.32
N PRO A 169 3.76 14.31 14.16
CA PRO A 169 3.93 12.85 14.21
C PRO A 169 3.37 12.17 15.46
N LYS A 170 3.52 12.78 16.64
CA LYS A 170 2.98 12.26 17.89
C LYS A 170 1.45 12.24 17.91
N ASP A 171 0.81 13.31 17.43
CA ASP A 171 -0.65 13.42 17.36
C ASP A 171 -1.21 12.46 16.31
N PHE A 172 -0.50 12.32 15.20
CA PHE A 172 -0.81 11.33 14.17
C PHE A 172 -0.70 9.90 14.73
N GLY A 173 0.34 9.59 15.50
CA GLY A 173 0.47 8.29 16.19
C GLY A 173 -0.67 8.02 17.18
N ASN A 174 -1.14 9.04 17.91
CA ASN A 174 -2.31 8.94 18.80
C ASN A 174 -3.59 8.63 17.99
N MET A 175 -3.77 9.30 16.85
CA MET A 175 -4.87 9.04 15.92
C MET A 175 -4.82 7.60 15.38
N LEU A 176 -3.66 7.13 14.96
CA LEU A 176 -3.46 5.79 14.43
C LEU A 176 -3.87 4.70 15.41
N VAL A 177 -3.49 4.81 16.69
CA VAL A 177 -3.90 3.85 17.73
C VAL A 177 -5.41 3.87 17.93
N THR A 178 -6.03 5.06 17.93
CA THR A 178 -7.49 5.19 18.07
C THR A 178 -8.21 4.54 16.90
N VAL A 179 -7.78 4.83 15.67
CA VAL A 179 -8.33 4.24 14.45
C VAL A 179 -8.15 2.73 14.43
N ALA A 180 -6.95 2.23 14.74
CA ALA A 180 -6.69 0.79 14.74
C ALA A 180 -7.56 0.06 15.78
N THR A 181 -7.82 0.67 16.94
CA THR A 181 -8.74 0.14 17.95
C THR A 181 -10.18 0.14 17.44
N GLU A 182 -10.65 1.24 16.84
CA GLU A 182 -11.99 1.35 16.22
C GLU A 182 -12.21 0.26 15.16
N TRP A 183 -11.18 -0.03 14.36
CA TRP A 183 -11.22 -1.02 13.28
C TRP A 183 -10.85 -2.43 13.77
N ASN A 184 -11.59 -2.91 14.77
CA ASN A 184 -11.50 -4.27 15.32
C ASN A 184 -10.07 -4.64 15.77
N ASN A 185 -9.37 -3.75 16.46
CA ASN A 185 -7.96 -3.91 16.84
C ASN A 185 -7.08 -4.33 15.66
N ALA A 186 -7.19 -3.58 14.56
CA ALA A 186 -6.48 -3.83 13.32
C ALA A 186 -4.96 -4.01 13.51
N LEU A 187 -4.32 -4.78 12.63
CA LEU A 187 -2.86 -4.79 12.57
C LEU A 187 -2.36 -3.38 12.24
N LEU A 188 -1.65 -2.75 13.18
CA LEU A 188 -1.13 -1.40 13.02
C LEU A 188 0.30 -1.41 12.51
N ALA A 189 0.52 -0.93 11.30
CA ALA A 189 1.80 -0.86 10.64
C ALA A 189 2.19 0.59 10.35
N ILE A 190 3.13 1.14 11.09
CA ILE A 190 3.60 2.52 10.96
C ILE A 190 4.98 2.50 10.35
N GLU A 191 5.23 3.27 9.28
CA GLU A 191 6.58 3.45 8.78
C GLU A 191 7.46 4.11 9.85
N ASN A 192 8.58 3.48 10.20
CA ASN A 192 9.44 3.92 11.27
C ASN A 192 10.71 4.63 10.80
N ALA A 193 10.82 4.94 9.50
CA ALA A 193 11.96 5.68 8.98
C ALA A 193 12.00 7.11 9.54
N ASN A 194 13.19 7.58 9.90
CA ASN A 194 13.43 8.96 10.36
C ASN A 194 12.45 9.43 11.45
N ILE A 195 11.48 10.26 11.06
CA ILE A 195 10.51 10.89 11.95
C ILE A 195 9.39 9.93 12.39
N GLY A 196 9.20 8.82 11.68
CA GLY A 196 8.17 7.83 11.96
C GLY A 196 8.22 7.25 13.37
N TRP A 197 9.40 7.25 14.00
CA TRP A 197 9.56 6.86 15.41
C TRP A 197 8.68 7.65 16.38
N ALA A 198 8.48 8.94 16.12
CA ALA A 198 7.62 9.77 16.95
C ALA A 198 6.13 9.37 16.83
N ALA A 199 5.72 8.80 15.71
CA ALA A 199 4.37 8.28 15.51
C ALA A 199 4.21 6.85 16.06
N VAL A 200 5.28 6.06 16.14
CA VAL A 200 5.27 4.72 16.75
C VAL A 200 5.17 4.79 18.27
N GLN A 201 5.77 5.80 18.92
CA GLN A 201 5.86 5.90 20.35
C GLN A 201 4.48 5.84 21.07
N PRO A 202 3.41 6.52 20.62
CA PRO A 202 2.09 6.41 21.24
C PRO A 202 1.52 4.98 21.25
N ALA A 203 1.84 4.16 20.24
CA ALA A 203 1.41 2.77 20.22
C ALA A 203 2.13 1.93 21.28
N LEU A 204 3.42 2.20 21.51
CA LEU A 204 4.21 1.56 22.56
C LEU A 204 3.75 2.02 23.96
N ASP A 205 3.54 3.32 24.16
CA ASP A 205 3.11 3.90 25.45
C ASP A 205 1.74 3.35 25.89
N ARG A 206 0.86 3.08 24.92
CA ARG A 206 -0.49 2.51 25.19
C ARG A 206 -0.50 0.99 25.19
N ASN A 207 0.65 0.32 24.98
CA ASN A 207 0.78 -1.13 24.86
C ASN A 207 -0.20 -1.71 23.82
N TYR A 208 -0.27 -1.09 22.64
CA TYR A 208 -1.15 -1.57 21.59
C TYR A 208 -0.71 -2.97 21.14
N GLU A 209 -1.56 -3.98 21.35
CA GLU A 209 -1.17 -5.39 21.23
C GLU A 209 -0.86 -5.82 19.81
N ASN A 210 -1.60 -5.28 18.81
CA ASN A 210 -1.50 -5.68 17.42
C ASN A 210 -0.62 -4.72 16.59
N LEU A 211 0.50 -4.27 17.18
CA LEU A 211 1.51 -3.47 16.48
C LEU A 211 2.42 -4.36 15.66
N PHE A 212 2.68 -3.98 14.41
CA PHE A 212 3.63 -4.67 13.56
C PHE A 212 5.08 -4.41 13.95
N TYR A 213 5.93 -5.42 13.88
CA TYR A 213 7.36 -5.33 14.15
C TYR A 213 8.18 -5.86 12.97
N THR A 214 9.20 -5.12 12.58
CA THR A 214 10.23 -5.57 11.64
C THR A 214 11.37 -6.26 12.39
N TYR A 215 11.84 -7.40 11.89
CA TYR A 215 12.99 -8.08 12.46
C TYR A 215 14.30 -7.44 11.95
N LYS A 216 15.21 -7.14 12.84
CA LYS A 216 16.53 -6.57 12.52
C LYS A 216 17.54 -7.70 12.32
N ASP A 217 17.72 -8.17 11.10
CA ASP A 217 18.78 -9.14 10.76
C ASP A 217 19.69 -8.60 9.65
N ASP A 218 20.99 -8.83 9.76
CA ASP A 218 22.02 -8.11 9.00
C ASP A 218 22.24 -8.63 7.56
N GLY A 219 21.44 -9.54 7.04
CA GLY A 219 21.93 -10.16 5.84
C GLY A 219 20.96 -10.51 4.72
N TYR A 220 19.81 -11.03 4.95
CA TYR A 220 18.92 -11.51 3.89
C TYR A 220 17.46 -11.25 4.20
N VAL A 221 16.79 -10.51 3.31
CA VAL A 221 15.36 -10.23 3.46
C VAL A 221 14.58 -11.41 2.85
N ASP A 222 14.61 -12.56 3.49
CA ASP A 222 13.54 -13.51 3.34
C ASP A 222 12.46 -13.14 4.36
N LEU A 223 11.41 -12.48 3.87
CA LEU A 223 10.33 -11.98 4.70
C LEU A 223 9.62 -13.10 5.45
N GLU A 224 9.51 -14.28 4.84
CA GLU A 224 8.93 -15.44 5.47
C GLU A 224 9.76 -15.91 6.67
N VAL A 225 11.08 -15.89 6.54
CA VAL A 225 12.01 -16.25 7.62
C VAL A 225 12.05 -15.19 8.70
N GLN A 226 11.98 -13.89 8.35
CA GLN A 226 11.97 -12.81 9.33
C GLN A 226 10.71 -12.83 10.20
N LEU A 227 9.57 -13.12 9.61
CA LEU A 227 8.30 -13.18 10.33
C LEU A 227 8.14 -14.48 11.13
N LEU A 228 8.64 -15.61 10.60
CA LEU A 228 8.69 -16.86 11.35
C LEU A 228 9.64 -16.79 12.54
N LYS A 229 10.80 -16.15 12.39
CA LYS A 229 11.72 -15.87 13.50
C LYS A 229 11.12 -14.89 14.52
N GLY A 230 10.30 -13.94 14.09
CA GLY A 230 9.56 -13.05 14.97
C GLY A 230 8.49 -13.75 15.82
N TYR A 231 7.96 -14.88 15.35
CA TYR A 231 7.04 -15.74 16.10
C TYR A 231 7.75 -16.59 17.16
N ASP A 232 9.03 -16.86 16.99
CA ASP A 232 9.85 -17.51 18.01
C ASP A 232 10.28 -16.44 19.05
N ILE A 233 9.40 -16.19 20.00
CA ILE A 233 9.35 -15.08 20.99
C ILE A 233 10.64 -14.92 21.82
N LYS A 234 11.68 -15.70 21.57
CA LYS A 234 12.87 -15.73 22.40
C LYS A 234 13.81 -14.54 22.26
N ASP A 235 13.66 -13.71 21.24
CA ASP A 235 14.61 -12.60 21.01
C ASP A 235 13.92 -11.27 20.63
N LYS A 236 13.07 -10.73 21.52
CA LYS A 236 12.47 -9.40 21.37
C LYS A 236 13.51 -8.27 21.16
N THR A 237 14.77 -8.52 21.51
CA THR A 237 15.86 -7.53 21.39
C THR A 237 16.21 -7.23 19.93
N LYS A 238 15.82 -8.09 19.00
CA LYS A 238 16.06 -7.91 17.55
C LYS A 238 14.85 -7.38 16.79
N MET A 239 13.74 -7.12 17.45
CA MET A 239 12.53 -6.61 16.83
C MET A 239 12.45 -5.09 16.94
N VAL A 240 12.11 -4.45 15.83
CA VAL A 240 11.92 -2.99 15.73
C VAL A 240 10.45 -2.72 15.45
N PRO A 241 9.74 -1.95 16.29
CA PRO A 241 8.35 -1.65 16.06
C PRO A 241 8.16 -0.81 14.80
N GLY A 242 7.11 -1.13 14.05
CA GLY A 242 6.80 -0.50 12.76
C GLY A 242 7.44 -1.16 11.57
N VAL A 243 7.26 -0.55 10.41
CA VAL A 243 7.76 -1.00 9.09
C VAL A 243 8.99 -0.20 8.71
N SER A 244 10.06 -0.87 8.34
CA SER A 244 11.27 -0.20 7.85
C SER A 244 11.28 -0.17 6.32
N THR A 245 11.09 1.01 5.75
CA THR A 245 11.24 1.25 4.30
C THR A 245 12.70 1.52 3.98
N THR A 246 13.33 0.59 3.28
CA THR A 246 14.73 0.61 2.88
C THR A 246 14.88 0.52 1.36
N SER A 247 16.09 0.72 0.86
CA SER A 247 16.39 0.48 -0.56
C SER A 247 16.12 -0.97 -1.01
N ARG A 248 16.03 -1.93 -0.08
CA ARG A 248 15.71 -3.34 -0.35
C ARG A 248 14.22 -3.63 -0.25
N THR A 249 13.51 -3.08 0.74
CA THR A 249 12.09 -3.36 0.97
C THR A 249 11.17 -2.52 0.09
N ARG A 250 11.52 -1.26 -0.22
CA ARG A 250 10.72 -0.40 -1.11
C ARG A 250 10.42 -1.03 -2.48
N PRO A 251 11.38 -1.65 -3.20
CA PRO A 251 11.08 -2.33 -4.46
C PRO A 251 10.09 -3.49 -4.32
N LEU A 252 10.12 -4.22 -3.19
CA LEU A 252 9.18 -5.32 -2.93
C LEU A 252 7.75 -4.79 -2.71
N MET A 253 7.60 -3.69 -1.97
CA MET A 253 6.32 -3.02 -1.76
C MET A 253 5.73 -2.51 -3.07
N VAL A 254 6.57 -1.86 -3.90
CA VAL A 254 6.17 -1.37 -5.23
C VAL A 254 5.80 -2.51 -6.17
N SER A 255 6.54 -3.61 -6.15
CA SER A 255 6.23 -4.79 -6.95
C SER A 255 4.91 -5.45 -6.53
N ALA A 256 4.63 -5.51 -5.23
CA ALA A 256 3.35 -6.00 -4.74
C ALA A 256 2.20 -5.10 -5.21
N LEU A 257 2.34 -3.78 -5.11
CA LEU A 257 1.37 -2.81 -5.61
C LEU A 257 1.08 -3.02 -7.10
N GLU A 258 2.13 -3.06 -7.94
CA GLU A 258 2.01 -3.25 -9.39
C GLU A 258 1.29 -4.57 -9.72
N MET A 259 1.70 -5.66 -9.08
CA MET A 259 1.11 -6.99 -9.27
C MET A 259 -0.40 -6.98 -8.95
N TYR A 260 -0.79 -6.49 -7.77
CA TYR A 260 -2.19 -6.42 -7.36
C TYR A 260 -3.03 -5.55 -8.28
N MET A 261 -2.51 -4.38 -8.66
CA MET A 261 -3.22 -3.46 -9.57
C MET A 261 -3.40 -4.07 -10.96
N ARG A 262 -2.38 -4.75 -11.49
CA ARG A 262 -2.43 -5.45 -12.77
C ARG A 262 -3.44 -6.60 -12.78
N GLU A 263 -3.52 -7.34 -11.67
CA GLU A 263 -4.51 -8.41 -11.50
C GLU A 263 -5.94 -7.88 -11.29
N GLY A 264 -6.08 -6.60 -10.95
CA GLY A 264 -7.38 -5.97 -10.73
C GLY A 264 -8.10 -6.45 -9.46
N THR A 265 -7.33 -7.01 -8.51
CA THR A 265 -7.87 -7.61 -7.29
C THR A 265 -8.26 -6.60 -6.22
N PRO A 266 -7.52 -5.48 -5.97
CA PRO A 266 -7.87 -4.55 -4.92
C PRO A 266 -9.10 -3.71 -5.28
N ILE A 267 -9.91 -3.41 -4.28
CA ILE A 267 -11.02 -2.46 -4.41
C ILE A 267 -10.54 -1.12 -3.83
N ILE A 268 -10.19 -0.20 -4.72
CA ILE A 268 -9.75 1.16 -4.38
C ILE A 268 -10.90 2.12 -4.64
N ARG A 269 -11.19 2.97 -3.65
CA ARG A 269 -12.27 3.97 -3.72
C ARG A 269 -11.76 5.39 -3.73
N SER A 270 -10.52 5.60 -3.28
CA SER A 270 -9.93 6.92 -3.16
C SER A 270 -9.50 7.49 -4.50
N LYS A 271 -10.12 8.59 -4.89
CA LYS A 271 -9.66 9.39 -6.02
C LYS A 271 -8.27 10.01 -5.74
N ARG A 272 -7.98 10.39 -4.48
CA ARG A 272 -6.68 10.97 -4.11
C ARG A 272 -5.53 9.98 -4.33
N LEU A 273 -5.72 8.70 -3.95
CA LEU A 273 -4.74 7.65 -4.20
C LEU A 273 -4.52 7.42 -5.70
N ILE A 274 -5.59 7.38 -6.50
CA ILE A 274 -5.46 7.20 -7.96
C ILE A 274 -4.74 8.38 -8.60
N GLN A 275 -4.99 9.60 -8.14
CA GLN A 275 -4.28 10.80 -8.63
C GLN A 275 -2.77 10.73 -8.33
N GLU A 276 -2.36 10.26 -7.15
CA GLU A 276 -0.94 10.05 -6.85
C GLU A 276 -0.34 8.92 -7.71
N LEU A 277 -1.09 7.84 -7.97
CA LEU A 277 -0.65 6.75 -8.84
C LEU A 277 -0.40 7.19 -10.29
N PHE A 278 -1.15 8.15 -10.82
CA PHE A 278 -0.91 8.69 -12.16
C PHE A 278 0.43 9.42 -12.29
N VAL A 279 0.94 9.96 -11.21
CA VAL A 279 2.23 10.67 -11.16
C VAL A 279 3.33 9.84 -10.50
N PHE A 280 3.04 8.62 -10.09
CA PHE A 280 4.01 7.68 -9.54
C PHE A 280 4.70 6.91 -10.66
N VAL A 281 5.97 7.23 -10.91
CA VAL A 281 6.69 6.85 -12.12
C VAL A 281 8.02 6.17 -11.84
N TRP A 282 8.52 5.41 -12.80
CA TRP A 282 9.89 4.94 -12.81
C TRP A 282 10.83 6.06 -13.26
N LEU A 283 11.68 6.55 -12.36
CA LEU A 283 12.69 7.55 -12.65
C LEU A 283 14.07 7.02 -12.23
N ASN A 284 14.99 6.87 -13.19
CA ASN A 284 16.33 6.33 -12.96
C ASN A 284 16.33 4.98 -12.22
N GLY A 285 15.38 4.11 -12.54
CA GLY A 285 15.24 2.79 -11.93
C GLY A 285 14.63 2.79 -10.52
N LYS A 286 14.12 3.93 -10.04
CA LYS A 286 13.40 4.05 -8.78
C LYS A 286 11.96 4.46 -9.01
N ALA A 287 11.04 3.82 -8.31
CA ALA A 287 9.65 4.24 -8.28
C ALA A 287 9.47 5.40 -7.30
N GLN A 288 8.99 6.52 -7.79
CA GLN A 288 8.77 7.76 -7.00
C GLN A 288 7.78 8.69 -7.69
N ALA A 289 7.24 9.65 -6.96
CA ALA A 289 6.41 10.69 -7.56
C ALA A 289 7.23 11.53 -8.55
N GLN A 290 6.57 12.07 -9.56
CA GLN A 290 7.14 13.11 -10.44
C GLN A 290 7.52 14.34 -9.61
N VAL A 291 8.48 15.11 -10.10
CA VAL A 291 8.94 16.32 -9.40
C VAL A 291 7.78 17.31 -9.21
N GLY A 292 7.54 17.71 -7.96
CA GLY A 292 6.44 18.59 -7.59
C GLY A 292 5.19 17.86 -7.09
N TYR A 293 5.21 16.53 -7.07
CA TYR A 293 4.11 15.68 -6.58
C TYR A 293 4.59 14.80 -5.43
N ASN A 294 3.64 14.24 -4.70
CA ASN A 294 3.86 13.37 -3.54
C ASN A 294 3.45 11.93 -3.85
N ASP A 295 4.05 10.96 -3.15
CA ASP A 295 3.72 9.54 -3.23
C ASP A 295 3.33 8.95 -1.85
N ASP A 296 2.93 9.79 -0.91
CA ASP A 296 2.67 9.40 0.49
C ASP A 296 1.52 8.39 0.60
N LEU A 297 0.38 8.63 -0.08
CA LEU A 297 -0.74 7.68 -0.14
C LEU A 297 -0.35 6.39 -0.87
N VAL A 298 0.40 6.51 -1.96
CA VAL A 298 0.85 5.35 -2.74
C VAL A 298 1.75 4.46 -1.90
N MET A 299 2.70 5.04 -1.16
CA MET A 299 3.63 4.29 -0.33
C MET A 299 2.94 3.63 0.85
N ALA A 300 2.06 4.34 1.56
CA ALA A 300 1.25 3.75 2.62
C ALA A 300 0.43 2.56 2.09
N TYR A 301 -0.23 2.72 0.94
CA TYR A 301 -1.02 1.64 0.34
C TYR A 301 -0.17 0.44 -0.11
N ALA A 302 0.99 0.70 -0.72
CA ALA A 302 1.94 -0.33 -1.14
C ALA A 302 2.47 -1.16 0.04
N ILE A 303 2.78 -0.52 1.17
CA ILE A 303 3.14 -1.20 2.42
C ILE A 303 1.99 -2.10 2.87
N GLY A 304 0.74 -1.63 2.82
CA GLY A 304 -0.43 -2.39 3.24
C GLY A 304 -0.65 -3.66 2.42
N LEU A 305 -0.54 -3.57 1.10
CA LEU A 305 -0.66 -4.73 0.20
C LEU A 305 0.46 -5.75 0.44
N TRP A 306 1.69 -5.28 0.59
CA TRP A 306 2.84 -6.12 0.87
C TRP A 306 2.73 -6.85 2.22
N LEU A 307 2.26 -6.16 3.28
CA LEU A 307 2.04 -6.74 4.60
C LEU A 307 0.87 -7.73 4.62
N ARG A 308 -0.15 -7.51 3.81
CA ARG A 308 -1.28 -8.42 3.71
C ARG A 308 -0.84 -9.83 3.32
N ASP A 309 -0.03 -9.97 2.29
CA ASP A 309 0.49 -11.26 1.85
C ASP A 309 1.27 -11.97 2.93
N THR A 310 2.07 -11.19 3.62
CA THR A 310 2.87 -11.63 4.74
C THR A 310 2.00 -12.13 5.90
N SER A 311 0.97 -11.37 6.28
CA SER A 311 0.04 -11.73 7.35
C SER A 311 -0.74 -13.01 7.04
N LEU A 312 -1.17 -13.18 5.78
CA LEU A 312 -1.88 -14.37 5.34
C LEU A 312 -0.99 -15.61 5.35
N LYS A 313 0.25 -15.49 4.91
CA LYS A 313 1.24 -16.58 4.95
C LYS A 313 1.53 -17.01 6.39
N LEU A 314 1.68 -16.07 7.32
CA LEU A 314 1.86 -16.36 8.75
C LEU A 314 0.67 -17.08 9.36
N ARG A 315 -0.55 -16.64 9.06
CA ARG A 315 -1.79 -17.28 9.52
C ARG A 315 -1.87 -18.70 9.00
N GLN A 316 -1.57 -18.91 7.74
CA GLN A 316 -1.57 -20.23 7.11
C GLN A 316 -0.50 -21.14 7.72
N HIS A 317 0.70 -20.61 7.97
CA HIS A 317 1.78 -21.35 8.64
C HIS A 317 1.42 -21.71 10.09
N GLY A 318 0.80 -20.80 10.84
CA GLY A 318 0.28 -21.08 12.19
C GLY A 318 -0.77 -22.19 12.20
N ILE A 319 -1.69 -22.20 11.20
CA ILE A 319 -2.67 -23.29 11.02
C ILE A 319 -1.98 -24.61 10.71
N ASP A 320 -0.95 -24.60 9.84
CA ASP A 320 -0.21 -25.81 9.48
C ASP A 320 0.63 -26.35 10.64
N LEU A 321 1.21 -25.49 11.46
CA LEU A 321 1.90 -25.86 12.70
C LEU A 321 0.92 -26.50 13.70
N ASN A 322 -0.26 -25.91 13.89
CA ASN A 322 -1.29 -26.47 14.75
C ASN A 322 -1.80 -27.81 14.23
N LYS A 323 -2.02 -27.94 12.91
CA LYS A 323 -2.39 -29.23 12.30
C LYS A 323 -1.31 -30.29 12.48
N ARG A 324 -0.02 -29.94 12.32
CA ARG A 324 1.10 -30.85 12.56
C ARG A 324 1.20 -31.26 14.03
N ALA A 325 1.05 -30.32 14.95
CA ALA A 325 1.00 -30.62 16.38
C ALA A 325 -0.14 -31.59 16.71
N LEU A 326 -1.36 -31.31 16.25
CA LEU A 326 -2.51 -32.20 16.44
C LEU A 326 -2.30 -33.60 15.79
N SER A 327 -1.68 -33.65 14.59
CA SER A 327 -1.38 -34.94 13.94
C SER A 327 -0.29 -35.72 14.67
N GLN A 328 0.61 -35.09 15.40
CA GLN A 328 1.56 -35.74 16.28
C GLN A 328 0.89 -36.37 17.52
N PHE A 329 -0.13 -35.67 18.08
CA PHE A 329 -0.94 -36.28 19.16
C PHE A 329 -1.79 -37.47 18.68
N GLN A 330 -2.25 -37.45 17.40
CA GLN A 330 -2.97 -38.60 16.82
C GLN A 330 -2.09 -39.78 16.46
N LYS A 331 -0.77 -39.60 16.40
CA LYS A 331 0.20 -40.69 16.18
C LYS A 331 0.75 -41.32 17.45
N THR A 332 0.29 -40.90 18.62
CA THR A 332 0.48 -41.74 19.81
C THR A 332 -0.26 -43.03 19.58
N ASP A 333 0.51 -44.10 19.42
CA ASP A 333 0.03 -45.47 19.23
C ASP A 333 -1.04 -45.79 20.27
N THR A 334 -2.30 -45.67 19.88
CA THR A 334 -3.38 -46.34 20.57
C THR A 334 -3.30 -47.83 20.21
N THR A 335 -2.24 -48.50 20.60
CA THR A 335 -2.25 -49.92 20.73
C THR A 335 -3.24 -50.22 21.82
N ILE A 336 -4.47 -50.55 21.42
CA ILE A 336 -5.47 -51.10 22.34
C ILE A 336 -4.90 -52.44 22.76
N TYR A 337 -4.27 -52.48 23.92
CA TYR A 337 -3.87 -53.75 24.53
C TYR A 337 -5.13 -54.51 24.90
N THR A 338 -5.52 -55.45 24.05
CA THR A 338 -6.69 -56.32 24.27
C THR A 338 -6.42 -57.40 25.31
N ASN A 339 -5.15 -57.61 25.66
CA ASN A 339 -4.74 -58.55 26.68
C ASN A 339 -3.91 -57.80 27.75
N PRO A 340 -4.28 -57.87 29.05
CA PRO A 340 -3.54 -57.24 30.15
C PRO A 340 -2.06 -57.67 30.21
N ASP A 341 -1.76 -58.90 29.81
CA ASP A 341 -0.40 -59.45 29.83
C ASP A 341 0.51 -58.95 28.72
N GLN A 342 -0.02 -58.19 27.75
CA GLN A 342 0.75 -57.57 26.65
C GLN A 342 1.07 -56.08 26.87
N ARG A 343 0.66 -55.52 27.99
CA ARG A 343 1.00 -54.12 28.32
C ARG A 343 2.46 -54.05 28.74
N PRO A 344 3.26 -53.10 28.22
CA PRO A 344 4.54 -52.80 28.81
C PRO A 344 4.34 -52.52 30.28
N ASP A 345 5.12 -53.16 31.13
CA ASP A 345 5.08 -52.91 32.56
C ASP A 345 5.57 -51.48 32.83
N ALA A 346 4.62 -50.59 32.98
CA ALA A 346 4.88 -49.18 33.27
C ALA A 346 5.04 -48.94 34.76
N GLY A 347 5.14 -50.00 35.57
CA GLY A 347 5.23 -49.88 37.01
C GLY A 347 3.91 -49.52 37.70
N TRP A 348 2.77 -49.65 37.00
CA TRP A 348 1.45 -49.37 37.56
C TRP A 348 0.76 -50.63 37.98
N ASP A 349 0.60 -50.84 39.25
CA ASP A 349 -0.13 -51.97 39.82
C ASP A 349 -1.64 -51.68 39.84
N TRP A 350 -2.35 -52.23 38.87
CA TRP A 350 -3.80 -52.09 38.73
C TRP A 350 -4.59 -52.86 39.77
N HIS A 351 -3.95 -53.72 40.56
CA HIS A 351 -4.64 -54.56 41.51
C HIS A 351 -4.61 -54.05 42.94
N ASN A 352 -3.75 -53.07 43.25
CA ASN A 352 -3.61 -52.63 44.64
C ASN A 352 -4.33 -51.33 44.98
N GLY A 353 -5.07 -50.68 44.09
CA GLY A 353 -5.92 -49.53 44.42
C GLY A 353 -5.22 -48.34 45.12
N GLN A 354 -3.88 -48.26 45.00
CA GLN A 354 -3.10 -47.28 45.77
C GLN A 354 -2.80 -45.98 44.99
N ASN A 355 -3.30 -45.82 43.76
CA ASN A 355 -3.24 -44.54 43.07
C ASN A 355 -4.64 -44.18 42.57
N ASP A 356 -5.44 -43.63 43.48
CA ASP A 356 -6.74 -43.02 43.19
C ASP A 356 -6.60 -41.62 42.51
N GLU A 357 -5.71 -41.47 41.59
CA GLU A 357 -5.81 -40.34 40.68
C GLU A 357 -6.77 -40.70 39.56
N ASN A 358 -8.01 -40.40 39.82
CA ASN A 358 -9.11 -40.56 38.87
C ASN A 358 -8.94 -39.63 37.69
N LEU A 359 -8.29 -40.10 36.63
CA LEU A 359 -8.05 -39.36 35.37
C LEU A 359 -9.27 -39.35 34.45
N THR A 360 -10.47 -39.68 34.94
CA THR A 360 -11.74 -39.62 34.18
C THR A 360 -12.13 -38.22 33.73
N TRP A 361 -11.47 -37.19 34.26
CA TRP A 361 -11.65 -35.80 33.78
C TRP A 361 -10.84 -35.47 32.49
N LEU A 362 -9.99 -36.43 32.01
CA LEU A 362 -9.16 -36.27 30.82
C LEU A 362 -9.80 -36.92 29.57
N LEU A 363 -10.93 -37.58 29.72
CA LEU A 363 -11.79 -38.08 28.67
C LEU A 363 -13.01 -37.14 28.53
#